data_c17b0846cee77d8cf3ae627c19d01996
#
_entry.id   c17b0846cee77d8cf3ae627c19d01996
#
_cell.length_a   1.000
_cell.length_b   1.000
_cell.length_c   1.000
_cell.angle_alpha   90.00
_cell.angle_beta   90.00
_cell.angle_gamma   90.00
#
_symmetry.space_group_name_H-M   'P 1'
#
loop_
_entity.id
_entity.type
_entity.pdbx_description
1 polymer ?
#
loop_
_entity_poly.entity_id
_entity_poly.type
_entity_poly.pdbx_seq_one_letter_code
_entity_poly.pdbx_strand_id
1 'polypeptide(L)'
;MTVFSRDALEGSPLADLHAIASELGIEGFRRMRKADLVKAIIIDQGGDPGPDPEPEPADDDAGDEAAEKPARSRSRRSGSGSSRSGGREGGSSRGGSSSRSEGGRSGGRGGSRSERGSDGTETEVEGTIEVLGNGSAFVRVKPPGQSDDDVYVSAAQVRRCELKSGDKVAGPARPARRSERYPSLVRVVTINGSSADEVSVGTPFDKLEAGFPTKKIGFASKSSTLKTIASSAPFGRGSRVSVVGPFASGRSTTLRMLAAELAAVEDIELSVVLAGVRPEERAEWVAAGFEPAAVETLAASADSQAKAIDRAIDAARKVTAKGGHSAVVIDSLDDLDAGSARKAIGAARSVPGAGSLTVIAASRAPIGGETTLIYLVSQDGGKIGDPAVDKAKSKTLRSNLLSA
;
A
#
# COMPACT_ATOMS: atom_id res chain seq x y z
N MET A 1 -20.80 0.46 35.26
CA MET A 1 -20.90 -0.41 34.07
C MET A 1 -22.34 -0.35 33.59
N THR A 2 -22.58 0.08 32.36
CA THR A 2 -23.93 0.15 31.81
C THR A 2 -24.33 -1.24 31.38
N VAL A 3 -25.28 -1.88 32.06
CA VAL A 3 -25.82 -3.18 31.70
C VAL A 3 -26.77 -2.98 30.52
N PHE A 4 -26.42 -3.53 29.35
CA PHE A 4 -27.28 -3.49 28.17
C PHE A 4 -28.47 -4.44 28.36
N SER A 5 -29.69 -3.98 28.11
CA SER A 5 -30.87 -4.84 28.13
C SER A 5 -30.87 -5.73 26.84
N ARG A 6 -31.44 -6.94 26.96
CA ARG A 6 -31.57 -7.86 25.83
C ARG A 6 -32.26 -7.25 24.62
N ASP A 7 -33.39 -6.53 24.86
CA ASP A 7 -34.16 -5.88 23.80
C ASP A 7 -33.35 -4.81 23.05
N ALA A 8 -32.48 -4.07 23.77
CA ALA A 8 -31.60 -3.08 23.17
C ALA A 8 -30.52 -3.74 22.30
N LEU A 9 -29.96 -4.88 22.72
CA LEU A 9 -28.99 -5.62 21.94
C LEU A 9 -29.63 -6.30 20.72
N GLU A 10 -30.81 -6.88 20.86
CA GLU A 10 -31.54 -7.50 19.75
C GLU A 10 -31.97 -6.46 18.68
N GLY A 11 -32.28 -5.23 19.09
CA GLY A 11 -32.56 -4.11 18.18
C GLY A 11 -31.32 -3.53 17.49
N SER A 12 -30.12 -3.81 17.98
CA SER A 12 -28.88 -3.23 17.46
C SER A 12 -28.41 -3.89 16.16
N PRO A 13 -27.81 -3.13 15.22
CA PRO A 13 -27.16 -3.69 14.04
C PRO A 13 -26.02 -4.65 14.41
N LEU A 14 -25.74 -5.65 13.56
CA LEU A 14 -24.68 -6.64 13.80
C LEU A 14 -23.30 -5.99 13.96
N ALA A 15 -23.06 -4.86 13.29
CA ALA A 15 -21.82 -4.10 13.39
C ALA A 15 -21.57 -3.53 14.79
N ASP A 16 -22.62 -3.03 15.43
CA ASP A 16 -22.55 -2.46 16.78
C ASP A 16 -22.35 -3.57 17.84
N LEU A 17 -23.00 -4.72 17.65
CA LEU A 17 -22.78 -5.90 18.48
C LEU A 17 -21.34 -6.43 18.37
N HIS A 18 -20.74 -6.39 17.20
CA HIS A 18 -19.32 -6.73 17.01
C HIS A 18 -18.39 -5.74 17.71
N ALA A 19 -18.72 -4.44 17.72
CA ALA A 19 -17.95 -3.43 18.45
C ALA A 19 -17.99 -3.68 19.96
N ILE A 20 -19.21 -3.89 20.51
CA ILE A 20 -19.41 -4.21 21.94
C ILE A 20 -18.68 -5.51 22.32
N ALA A 21 -18.79 -6.57 21.53
CA ALA A 21 -18.13 -7.83 21.81
C ALA A 21 -16.59 -7.73 21.75
N SER A 22 -16.08 -6.84 20.89
CA SER A 22 -14.65 -6.54 20.82
C SER A 22 -14.15 -5.78 22.06
N GLU A 23 -14.95 -4.83 22.57
CA GLU A 23 -14.61 -4.09 23.79
C GLU A 23 -14.65 -4.98 25.05
N LEU A 24 -15.57 -5.96 25.09
CA LEU A 24 -15.69 -6.92 26.16
C LEU A 24 -14.67 -8.07 26.06
N GLY A 25 -13.90 -8.16 24.97
CA GLY A 25 -12.89 -9.18 24.78
C GLY A 25 -13.43 -10.58 24.47
N ILE A 26 -14.66 -10.70 23.96
CA ILE A 26 -15.30 -11.99 23.65
C ILE A 26 -14.57 -12.65 22.47
N GLU A 27 -13.95 -13.81 22.69
CA GLU A 27 -13.25 -14.51 21.62
C GLU A 27 -14.20 -15.12 20.58
N GLY A 28 -13.82 -15.03 19.30
CA GLY A 28 -14.57 -15.68 18.21
C GLY A 28 -15.86 -14.98 17.79
N PHE A 29 -16.20 -13.80 18.30
CA PHE A 29 -17.44 -13.07 18.06
C PHE A 29 -17.77 -12.85 16.56
N ARG A 30 -16.76 -12.74 15.69
CA ARG A 30 -16.95 -12.55 14.24
C ARG A 30 -17.54 -13.75 13.51
N ARG A 31 -17.58 -14.93 14.16
CA ARG A 31 -18.13 -16.17 13.61
C ARG A 31 -19.48 -16.55 14.23
N MET A 32 -19.95 -15.79 15.22
CA MET A 32 -21.20 -16.03 15.92
C MET A 32 -22.39 -15.44 15.12
N ARG A 33 -23.53 -16.11 15.18
CA ARG A 33 -24.78 -15.55 14.67
C ARG A 33 -25.26 -14.43 15.61
N LYS A 34 -26.09 -13.51 15.13
CA LYS A 34 -26.58 -12.36 15.93
C LYS A 34 -27.15 -12.79 17.27
N ALA A 35 -27.98 -13.85 17.30
CA ALA A 35 -28.58 -14.37 18.53
C ALA A 35 -27.54 -14.90 19.54
N ASP A 36 -26.54 -15.62 19.04
CA ASP A 36 -25.44 -16.18 19.87
C ASP A 36 -24.54 -15.07 20.40
N LEU A 37 -24.33 -14.02 19.63
CA LEU A 37 -23.53 -12.86 20.00
C LEU A 37 -24.22 -12.04 21.10
N VAL A 38 -25.53 -11.82 20.99
CA VAL A 38 -26.33 -11.14 22.03
C VAL A 38 -26.27 -11.92 23.34
N LYS A 39 -26.40 -13.25 23.30
CA LYS A 39 -26.26 -14.12 24.49
C LYS A 39 -24.88 -14.01 25.12
N ALA A 40 -23.83 -14.09 24.29
CA ALA A 40 -22.45 -14.00 24.76
C ALA A 40 -22.18 -12.66 25.47
N ILE A 41 -22.71 -11.54 24.94
CA ILE A 41 -22.59 -10.20 25.55
C ILE A 41 -23.33 -10.16 26.90
N ILE A 42 -24.55 -10.72 26.98
CA ILE A 42 -25.34 -10.74 28.23
C ILE A 42 -24.64 -11.58 29.31
N ILE A 43 -24.11 -12.76 28.94
CA ILE A 43 -23.40 -13.65 29.87
C ILE A 43 -22.13 -12.97 30.41
N ASP A 44 -21.37 -12.29 29.55
CA ASP A 44 -20.15 -11.59 29.95
C ASP A 44 -20.43 -10.44 30.93
N GLN A 45 -21.59 -9.80 30.81
CA GLN A 45 -22.06 -8.76 31.74
C GLN A 45 -22.69 -9.33 33.02
N GLY A 46 -22.72 -10.66 33.22
CA GLY A 46 -23.28 -11.31 34.38
C GLY A 46 -24.81 -11.38 34.37
N GLY A 47 -25.45 -11.18 33.23
CA GLY A 47 -26.89 -11.30 33.01
C GLY A 47 -27.34 -12.73 32.69
N ASP A 48 -28.62 -13.02 32.91
CA ASP A 48 -29.24 -14.28 32.48
C ASP A 48 -29.70 -14.14 31.01
N PRO A 49 -29.19 -15.00 30.08
CA PRO A 49 -29.56 -14.93 28.66
C PRO A 49 -31.01 -15.32 28.37
N GLY A 50 -31.75 -15.86 29.35
CA GLY A 50 -33.12 -16.33 29.18
C GLY A 50 -33.28 -17.51 28.23
N PRO A 51 -34.50 -18.10 28.06
CA PRO A 51 -34.74 -19.22 27.18
C PRO A 51 -34.57 -18.82 25.69
N ASP A 52 -34.13 -19.79 24.89
CA ASP A 52 -33.97 -19.61 23.44
C ASP A 52 -35.31 -19.29 22.77
N PRO A 53 -35.38 -18.33 21.84
CA PRO A 53 -36.55 -18.18 20.98
C PRO A 53 -36.73 -19.43 20.13
N GLU A 54 -37.97 -19.93 20.03
CA GLU A 54 -38.32 -21.03 19.13
C GLU A 54 -37.92 -20.70 17.69
N PRO A 55 -37.43 -21.67 16.91
CA PRO A 55 -37.03 -21.42 15.53
C PRO A 55 -38.26 -21.12 14.68
N GLU A 56 -38.30 -19.94 14.05
CA GLU A 56 -39.24 -19.63 12.99
C GLU A 56 -38.99 -20.56 11.77
N PRO A 57 -40.05 -21.01 11.07
CA PRO A 57 -39.93 -21.92 9.92
C PRO A 57 -39.16 -21.23 8.79
N ALA A 58 -38.21 -21.98 8.22
CA ALA A 58 -37.39 -21.58 7.10
C ALA A 58 -38.23 -21.42 5.83
N ASP A 59 -38.16 -20.25 5.20
CA ASP A 59 -38.52 -20.11 3.78
C ASP A 59 -37.38 -20.69 2.93
N ASP A 60 -37.71 -21.78 2.23
CA ASP A 60 -36.89 -22.41 1.19
C ASP A 60 -36.83 -21.50 -0.04
N ASP A 61 -35.66 -20.97 -0.37
CA ASP A 61 -35.31 -20.68 -1.76
C ASP A 61 -33.90 -21.19 -2.08
N ALA A 62 -33.87 -22.12 -3.01
CA ALA A 62 -32.73 -22.93 -3.36
C ALA A 62 -31.74 -22.20 -4.27
N GLY A 63 -30.47 -22.36 -3.98
CA GLY A 63 -29.35 -21.96 -4.85
C GLY A 63 -28.16 -22.84 -4.54
N ASP A 64 -28.05 -23.93 -5.23
CA ASP A 64 -27.01 -24.95 -5.25
C ASP A 64 -25.65 -24.39 -5.70
N GLU A 65 -24.60 -24.60 -4.95
CA GLU A 65 -23.27 -24.94 -5.47
C GLU A 65 -22.36 -25.51 -4.37
N ALA A 66 -22.09 -26.79 -4.55
CA ALA A 66 -21.21 -27.58 -3.72
C ALA A 66 -19.73 -27.28 -3.99
N ALA A 67 -18.93 -27.16 -2.94
CA ALA A 67 -17.48 -27.32 -3.01
C ALA A 67 -17.02 -28.22 -1.87
N GLU A 68 -16.65 -29.43 -2.25
CA GLU A 68 -16.06 -30.51 -1.46
C GLU A 68 -14.77 -30.08 -0.74
N LYS A 69 -14.65 -30.50 0.52
CA LYS A 69 -13.37 -30.60 1.24
C LYS A 69 -12.93 -32.05 1.31
N PRO A 70 -11.67 -32.40 1.05
CA PRO A 70 -11.20 -33.76 1.29
C PRO A 70 -10.71 -33.95 2.74
N ALA A 71 -11.24 -35.00 3.36
CA ALA A 71 -10.76 -35.55 4.62
C ALA A 71 -9.52 -36.42 4.40
N ARG A 72 -8.55 -36.29 5.31
CA ARG A 72 -7.39 -37.17 5.44
C ARG A 72 -7.78 -38.48 6.10
N SER A 73 -7.39 -39.62 5.53
CA SER A 73 -7.05 -40.81 6.32
C SER A 73 -5.95 -41.62 5.65
N ARG A 74 -5.11 -42.17 6.52
CA ARG A 74 -3.89 -42.93 6.29
C ARG A 74 -4.24 -44.38 5.88
N SER A 75 -3.52 -45.05 5.02
CA SER A 75 -2.55 -46.11 5.31
C SER A 75 -2.41 -47.15 4.18
N ARG A 76 -1.18 -47.40 3.86
CA ARG A 76 -0.49 -48.68 3.63
C ARG A 76 -0.79 -49.54 2.39
N ARG A 77 0.31 -49.63 1.64
CA ARG A 77 1.00 -50.82 1.11
C ARG A 77 0.48 -51.56 -0.13
N SER A 78 1.46 -51.66 -1.02
CA SER A 78 1.91 -52.83 -1.78
C SER A 78 1.24 -53.18 -3.10
N GLY A 79 2.07 -53.24 -4.13
CA GLY A 79 2.06 -54.38 -5.03
C GLY A 79 1.97 -54.07 -6.52
N SER A 80 3.12 -54.00 -7.15
CA SER A 80 3.53 -54.66 -8.39
C SER A 80 2.56 -54.81 -9.56
N GLY A 81 3.08 -54.53 -10.75
CA GLY A 81 2.76 -55.30 -11.95
C GLY A 81 2.29 -54.52 -13.14
N SER A 82 3.20 -54.10 -13.95
CA SER A 82 3.54 -54.54 -15.31
C SER A 82 2.45 -54.43 -16.40
N SER A 83 2.84 -53.70 -17.39
CA SER A 83 2.93 -54.08 -18.83
C SER A 83 1.75 -53.79 -19.80
N ARG A 84 2.19 -53.06 -20.79
CA ARG A 84 1.93 -53.24 -22.25
C ARG A 84 0.57 -52.82 -22.82
N SER A 85 0.58 -51.90 -23.70
CA SER A 85 0.84 -51.95 -25.15
C SER A 85 -0.40 -51.75 -26.03
N GLY A 86 -0.24 -50.97 -27.04
CA GLY A 86 -0.94 -51.02 -28.32
C GLY A 86 -2.16 -50.09 -28.42
N GLY A 87 -2.27 -49.21 -29.32
CA GLY A 87 -1.83 -49.13 -30.65
C GLY A 87 -2.99 -48.70 -31.55
N ARG A 88 -2.73 -47.77 -32.42
CA ARG A 88 -3.35 -47.57 -33.75
C ARG A 88 -4.72 -46.90 -33.82
N GLU A 89 -4.71 -45.75 -34.44
CA GLU A 89 -4.89 -45.41 -35.87
C GLU A 89 -6.33 -45.31 -36.37
N GLY A 90 -6.56 -44.23 -37.09
CA GLY A 90 -7.43 -44.14 -38.28
C GLY A 90 -8.67 -43.30 -38.06
N GLY A 91 -8.86 -42.24 -38.70
CA GLY A 91 -8.86 -41.88 -40.03
C GLY A 91 -10.06 -41.03 -40.38
N SER A 92 -9.83 -39.82 -40.89
CA SER A 92 -10.42 -39.23 -42.08
C SER A 92 -11.96 -39.31 -42.26
N SER A 93 -12.67 -38.31 -42.59
CA SER A 93 -12.61 -37.42 -43.73
C SER A 93 -13.96 -36.74 -43.95
N ARG A 94 -13.93 -35.55 -44.49
CA ARG A 94 -14.81 -34.95 -45.51
C ARG A 94 -16.31 -34.81 -45.15
N GLY A 95 -16.97 -33.73 -45.43
CA GLY A 95 -16.90 -32.69 -46.42
C GLY A 95 -18.28 -32.09 -46.62
N GLY A 96 -18.32 -30.95 -47.23
CA GLY A 96 -19.33 -30.52 -48.15
C GLY A 96 -20.38 -29.53 -47.60
N SER A 97 -20.18 -28.29 -47.80
CA SER A 97 -20.55 -27.39 -48.90
C SER A 97 -22.04 -27.02 -49.00
N SER A 98 -22.20 -25.68 -49.02
CA SER A 98 -23.15 -24.90 -49.85
C SER A 98 -24.65 -25.02 -49.50
N SER A 99 -25.42 -23.97 -49.47
CA SER A 99 -25.62 -22.85 -50.40
C SER A 99 -26.72 -21.92 -49.87
N ARG A 100 -26.54 -20.68 -50.15
CA ARG A 100 -27.48 -19.60 -50.52
C ARG A 100 -28.99 -19.89 -50.44
N SER A 101 -29.75 -18.94 -49.84
CA SER A 101 -30.72 -18.18 -50.63
C SER A 101 -31.21 -16.92 -49.91
N GLU A 102 -31.36 -15.92 -50.74
CA GLU A 102 -31.89 -14.59 -50.51
C GLU A 102 -33.41 -14.56 -50.28
N GLY A 103 -33.87 -13.47 -49.73
CA GLY A 103 -35.23 -12.95 -49.85
C GLY A 103 -35.89 -12.64 -48.52
N GLY A 104 -36.02 -11.45 -48.05
CA GLY A 104 -36.69 -10.32 -48.63
C GLY A 104 -37.70 -9.76 -47.68
N ARG A 105 -37.53 -8.48 -47.30
CA ARG A 105 -38.55 -7.48 -46.95
C ARG A 105 -39.21 -7.46 -45.56
N SER A 106 -38.87 -6.41 -44.85
CA SER A 106 -39.76 -5.27 -44.54
C SER A 106 -40.50 -5.37 -43.21
N GLY A 107 -40.33 -4.38 -42.39
CA GLY A 107 -41.22 -4.04 -41.30
C GLY A 107 -40.51 -3.34 -40.17
N GLY A 108 -40.30 -2.04 -40.29
CA GLY A 108 -39.72 -1.20 -39.25
C GLY A 108 -40.59 -1.13 -38.00
N ARG A 109 -39.95 -1.02 -36.89
CA ARG A 109 -40.37 -0.17 -35.79
C ARG A 109 -39.12 0.19 -35.00
N GLY A 110 -38.72 1.43 -35.18
CA GLY A 110 -37.75 2.11 -34.34
C GLY A 110 -38.24 2.11 -32.90
N GLY A 111 -37.49 1.43 -32.06
CA GLY A 111 -37.50 1.64 -30.62
C GLY A 111 -36.25 2.43 -30.29
N SER A 112 -36.34 3.73 -30.38
CA SER A 112 -35.35 4.60 -29.80
C SER A 112 -35.32 4.31 -28.30
N ARG A 113 -34.28 3.65 -27.88
CA ARG A 113 -33.91 3.57 -26.48
C ARG A 113 -33.49 4.97 -26.09
N SER A 114 -34.46 5.76 -25.66
CA SER A 114 -34.22 7.06 -25.09
C SER A 114 -33.23 6.87 -23.92
N GLU A 115 -32.01 7.35 -24.12
CA GLU A 115 -31.18 7.85 -23.05
C GLU A 115 -32.02 8.89 -22.30
N ARG A 116 -32.66 8.45 -21.22
CA ARG A 116 -33.17 9.39 -20.23
C ARG A 116 -31.95 9.96 -19.51
N GLY A 117 -31.36 11.00 -20.07
CA GLY A 117 -30.54 11.92 -19.39
C GLY A 117 -31.26 12.38 -18.14
N SER A 118 -30.75 12.07 -16.98
CA SER A 118 -31.11 12.75 -15.76
C SER A 118 -30.54 14.16 -15.86
N ASP A 119 -31.42 15.10 -16.14
CA ASP A 119 -31.15 16.55 -16.12
C ASP A 119 -30.90 16.98 -14.67
N GLY A 120 -29.70 16.71 -14.18
CA GLY A 120 -29.13 17.27 -12.98
C GLY A 120 -27.86 17.99 -13.43
N THR A 121 -27.86 19.29 -13.34
CA THR A 121 -26.71 20.14 -13.67
C THR A 121 -25.49 19.62 -12.90
N GLU A 122 -24.49 19.11 -13.63
CA GLU A 122 -23.20 18.74 -13.04
C GLU A 122 -22.56 19.99 -12.44
N THR A 123 -22.13 19.91 -11.21
CA THR A 123 -21.44 21.01 -10.52
C THR A 123 -19.96 20.67 -10.40
N GLU A 124 -19.09 21.59 -10.77
CA GLU A 124 -17.67 21.41 -10.59
C GLU A 124 -17.31 21.49 -9.10
N VAL A 125 -16.61 20.50 -8.59
CA VAL A 125 -16.22 20.36 -7.18
C VAL A 125 -14.72 20.18 -7.08
N GLU A 126 -14.11 20.92 -6.15
CA GLU A 126 -12.71 20.76 -5.78
C GLU A 126 -12.61 20.49 -4.28
N GLY A 127 -11.72 19.58 -3.90
CA GLY A 127 -11.49 19.26 -2.48
C GLY A 127 -10.38 18.23 -2.28
N THR A 128 -10.22 17.81 -1.02
CA THR A 128 -9.20 16.85 -0.63
C THR A 128 -9.78 15.45 -0.53
N ILE A 129 -9.10 14.47 -1.11
CA ILE A 129 -9.50 13.06 -1.06
C ILE A 129 -9.27 12.47 0.33
N GLU A 130 -10.26 11.76 0.84
CA GLU A 130 -10.16 10.84 1.97
C GLU A 130 -10.58 9.45 1.52
N VAL A 131 -9.61 8.52 1.44
CA VAL A 131 -9.86 7.13 1.03
C VAL A 131 -10.33 6.32 2.23
N LEU A 132 -11.43 5.58 2.04
CA LEU A 132 -12.03 4.72 3.05
C LEU A 132 -11.47 3.29 2.99
N GLY A 133 -11.64 2.53 4.08
CA GLY A 133 -11.16 1.15 4.19
C GLY A 133 -11.75 0.17 3.14
N ASN A 134 -12.90 0.49 2.54
CA ASN A 134 -13.52 -0.29 1.46
C ASN A 134 -12.99 0.07 0.05
N GLY A 135 -12.00 0.98 -0.03
CA GLY A 135 -11.39 1.42 -1.28
C GLY A 135 -12.16 2.50 -2.05
N SER A 136 -13.32 2.95 -1.59
CA SER A 136 -13.97 4.16 -2.09
C SER A 136 -13.38 5.41 -1.40
N ALA A 137 -13.78 6.61 -1.81
CA ALA A 137 -13.30 7.84 -1.20
C ALA A 137 -14.38 8.92 -1.16
N PHE A 138 -14.10 9.97 -0.39
CA PHE A 138 -14.82 11.24 -0.44
C PHE A 138 -13.89 12.38 -0.84
N VAL A 139 -14.39 13.29 -1.66
CA VAL A 139 -13.81 14.62 -1.83
C VAL A 139 -14.35 15.49 -0.70
N ARG A 140 -13.50 15.86 0.24
CA ARG A 140 -13.81 16.78 1.34
C ARG A 140 -13.74 18.22 0.82
N VAL A 141 -14.87 18.85 0.75
CA VAL A 141 -14.97 20.24 0.24
C VAL A 141 -14.56 21.25 1.32
N LYS A 142 -14.78 20.93 2.59
CA LYS A 142 -14.44 21.78 3.75
C LYS A 142 -13.65 20.99 4.80
N PRO A 143 -12.39 20.59 4.54
CA PRO A 143 -11.59 19.88 5.54
C PRO A 143 -11.32 20.77 6.77
N PRO A 144 -11.17 20.20 7.99
CA PRO A 144 -11.01 18.76 8.27
C PRO A 144 -12.32 18.01 8.55
N GLY A 145 -13.47 18.68 8.59
CA GLY A 145 -14.76 18.08 8.98
C GLY A 145 -15.46 17.36 7.82
N GLN A 146 -16.39 16.46 8.18
CA GLN A 146 -17.37 15.89 7.25
C GLN A 146 -18.49 16.92 6.99
N SER A 147 -18.93 17.02 5.74
CA SER A 147 -19.99 17.92 5.30
C SER A 147 -20.99 17.17 4.42
N ASP A 148 -22.25 17.61 4.41
CA ASP A 148 -23.24 17.09 3.46
C ASP A 148 -22.92 17.48 1.99
N ASP A 149 -22.00 18.44 1.80
CA ASP A 149 -21.48 18.84 0.50
C ASP A 149 -20.36 17.90 0.00
N ASP A 150 -19.89 16.94 0.80
CA ASP A 150 -18.83 16.02 0.43
C ASP A 150 -19.28 15.12 -0.72
N VAL A 151 -18.36 14.85 -1.66
CA VAL A 151 -18.68 14.14 -2.89
C VAL A 151 -18.10 12.73 -2.86
N TYR A 152 -18.95 11.74 -3.06
CA TYR A 152 -18.56 10.34 -3.12
C TYR A 152 -17.76 10.02 -4.39
N VAL A 153 -16.66 9.27 -4.22
CA VAL A 153 -15.81 8.77 -5.30
C VAL A 153 -15.80 7.24 -5.25
N SER A 154 -16.17 6.62 -6.37
CA SER A 154 -16.22 5.16 -6.43
C SER A 154 -14.84 4.51 -6.32
N ALA A 155 -14.79 3.30 -5.76
CA ALA A 155 -13.55 2.53 -5.66
C ALA A 155 -12.89 2.26 -7.03
N ALA A 156 -13.68 2.23 -8.10
CA ALA A 156 -13.17 2.10 -9.47
C ALA A 156 -12.42 3.37 -9.93
N GLN A 157 -12.94 4.57 -9.59
CA GLN A 157 -12.25 5.83 -9.88
C GLN A 157 -11.00 6.00 -9.02
N VAL A 158 -11.08 5.66 -7.73
CA VAL A 158 -9.92 5.69 -6.82
C VAL A 158 -8.78 4.84 -7.38
N ARG A 159 -9.07 3.60 -7.82
CA ARG A 159 -8.06 2.72 -8.41
C ARG A 159 -7.55 3.21 -9.76
N ARG A 160 -8.46 3.64 -10.65
CA ARG A 160 -8.09 4.11 -12.01
C ARG A 160 -7.21 5.34 -11.98
N CYS A 161 -7.49 6.28 -11.08
CA CYS A 161 -6.75 7.53 -10.94
C CYS A 161 -5.67 7.47 -9.86
N GLU A 162 -5.45 6.29 -9.24
CA GLU A 162 -4.47 6.04 -8.17
C GLU A 162 -4.56 7.07 -7.02
N LEU A 163 -5.79 7.47 -6.67
CA LEU A 163 -6.05 8.49 -5.66
C LEU A 163 -5.64 8.01 -4.27
N LYS A 164 -5.06 8.90 -3.50
CA LYS A 164 -4.68 8.69 -2.10
C LYS A 164 -5.27 9.76 -1.20
N SER A 165 -5.44 9.42 0.09
CA SER A 165 -5.84 10.40 1.07
C SER A 165 -4.84 11.56 1.11
N GLY A 166 -5.35 12.79 1.02
CA GLY A 166 -4.57 14.01 0.93
C GLY A 166 -4.39 14.57 -0.48
N ASP A 167 -4.71 13.81 -1.55
CA ASP A 167 -4.70 14.35 -2.92
C ASP A 167 -5.78 15.41 -3.08
N LYS A 168 -5.47 16.53 -3.75
CA LYS A 168 -6.45 17.54 -4.18
C LYS A 168 -7.03 17.12 -5.51
N VAL A 169 -8.35 17.01 -5.59
CA VAL A 169 -9.04 16.54 -6.79
C VAL A 169 -10.12 17.53 -7.18
N ALA A 170 -10.21 17.80 -8.48
CA ALA A 170 -11.34 18.56 -9.04
C ALA A 170 -12.00 17.77 -10.18
N GLY A 171 -13.32 18.00 -10.33
CA GLY A 171 -14.10 17.43 -11.41
C GLY A 171 -15.60 17.61 -11.22
N PRO A 172 -16.41 17.30 -12.26
CA PRO A 172 -17.85 17.43 -12.23
C PRO A 172 -18.47 16.37 -11.30
N ALA A 173 -19.35 16.81 -10.41
CA ALA A 173 -20.15 15.98 -9.54
C ALA A 173 -21.63 16.07 -9.95
N ARG A 174 -22.33 14.96 -9.91
CA ARG A 174 -23.78 14.90 -10.07
C ARG A 174 -24.48 14.95 -8.70
N PRO A 175 -25.65 15.55 -8.60
CA PRO A 175 -26.43 15.57 -7.35
C PRO A 175 -26.77 14.15 -6.90
N ALA A 176 -26.96 14.00 -5.59
CA ALA A 176 -27.38 12.75 -4.98
C ALA A 176 -28.74 12.29 -5.53
N ARG A 177 -28.86 11.01 -5.86
CA ARG A 177 -30.14 10.39 -6.22
C ARG A 177 -30.98 10.13 -4.96
N ARG A 178 -32.27 9.82 -5.13
CA ARG A 178 -33.18 9.54 -4.00
C ARG A 178 -32.69 8.48 -3.01
N SER A 179 -31.85 7.54 -3.48
CA SER A 179 -31.25 6.48 -2.65
C SER A 179 -29.82 6.78 -2.19
N GLU A 180 -29.26 7.92 -2.55
CA GLU A 180 -27.88 8.30 -2.25
C GLU A 180 -27.90 9.48 -1.27
N ARG A 181 -27.04 9.41 -0.24
CA ARG A 181 -26.92 10.49 0.73
C ARG A 181 -26.04 11.64 0.22
N TYR A 182 -25.04 11.33 -0.58
CA TYR A 182 -24.04 12.28 -1.05
C TYR A 182 -24.04 12.41 -2.57
N PRO A 183 -23.70 13.59 -3.10
CA PRO A 183 -23.37 13.75 -4.51
C PRO A 183 -22.27 12.77 -4.91
N SER A 184 -22.18 12.45 -6.19
CA SER A 184 -21.15 11.50 -6.68
C SER A 184 -20.30 12.15 -7.76
N LEU A 185 -18.98 11.97 -7.68
CA LEU A 185 -18.05 12.44 -8.69
C LEU A 185 -18.27 11.67 -10.01
N VAL A 186 -18.52 12.38 -11.08
CA VAL A 186 -18.76 11.78 -12.42
C VAL A 186 -17.42 11.31 -13.00
N ARG A 187 -16.42 12.20 -12.95
CA ARG A 187 -15.04 11.93 -13.39
C ARG A 187 -14.06 12.81 -12.64
N VAL A 188 -12.83 12.36 -12.54
CA VAL A 188 -11.71 13.16 -12.07
C VAL A 188 -11.15 13.94 -13.26
N VAL A 189 -11.00 15.25 -13.15
CA VAL A 189 -10.43 16.13 -14.17
C VAL A 189 -9.01 16.54 -13.83
N THR A 190 -8.77 16.92 -12.56
CA THR A 190 -7.43 17.25 -12.10
C THR A 190 -7.08 16.52 -10.81
N ILE A 191 -5.80 16.22 -10.64
CA ILE A 191 -5.22 15.65 -9.42
C ILE A 191 -3.98 16.47 -9.07
N ASN A 192 -3.98 17.09 -7.90
CA ASN A 192 -2.89 17.96 -7.42
C ASN A 192 -2.49 19.04 -8.45
N GLY A 193 -3.50 19.59 -9.17
CA GLY A 193 -3.30 20.64 -10.16
C GLY A 193 -2.88 20.15 -11.57
N SER A 194 -2.60 18.86 -11.76
CA SER A 194 -2.29 18.26 -13.08
C SER A 194 -3.53 17.59 -13.67
N SER A 195 -3.61 17.48 -15.00
CA SER A 195 -4.70 16.76 -15.66
C SER A 195 -4.74 15.30 -15.22
N ALA A 196 -5.93 14.78 -14.89
CA ALA A 196 -6.10 13.37 -14.51
C ALA A 196 -5.69 12.41 -15.63
N ASP A 197 -5.81 12.82 -16.89
CA ASP A 197 -5.40 12.00 -18.05
C ASP A 197 -3.87 11.91 -18.15
N GLU A 198 -3.14 12.93 -17.72
CA GLU A 198 -1.68 12.91 -17.62
C GLU A 198 -1.20 12.07 -16.42
N VAL A 199 -1.99 12.01 -15.36
CA VAL A 199 -1.67 11.24 -14.14
C VAL A 199 -2.01 9.75 -14.30
N SER A 200 -3.00 9.41 -15.12
CA SER A 200 -3.59 8.05 -15.18
C SER A 200 -2.92 7.10 -16.17
N VAL A 201 -1.91 7.48 -16.93
CA VAL A 201 -1.34 6.65 -18.02
C VAL A 201 0.10 6.21 -17.76
N GLY A 202 0.51 6.07 -16.50
CA GLY A 202 1.80 5.48 -16.17
C GLY A 202 1.73 3.95 -16.02
N THR A 203 2.74 3.24 -16.50
CA THR A 203 2.94 1.84 -16.12
C THR A 203 3.08 1.76 -14.61
N PRO A 204 2.30 0.93 -13.90
CA PRO A 204 2.45 0.76 -12.46
C PRO A 204 3.92 0.50 -12.09
N PHE A 205 4.41 1.16 -11.05
CA PHE A 205 5.82 1.09 -10.64
C PHE A 205 6.36 -0.35 -10.56
N ASP A 206 5.55 -1.28 -10.07
CA ASP A 206 5.95 -2.69 -9.90
C ASP A 206 6.10 -3.44 -11.24
N LYS A 207 5.52 -2.92 -12.31
CA LYS A 207 5.64 -3.47 -13.69
C LYS A 207 6.77 -2.83 -14.48
N LEU A 208 7.41 -1.77 -13.96
CA LEU A 208 8.56 -1.16 -14.61
C LEU A 208 9.75 -2.10 -14.58
N GLU A 209 10.54 -2.10 -15.65
CA GLU A 209 11.80 -2.83 -15.70
C GLU A 209 12.76 -2.35 -14.60
N ALA A 210 13.50 -3.27 -14.00
CA ALA A 210 14.47 -2.95 -12.95
C ALA A 210 15.90 -3.25 -13.45
N GLY A 211 16.74 -2.21 -13.41
CA GLY A 211 18.15 -2.32 -13.69
C GLY A 211 19.03 -2.15 -12.44
N PHE A 212 20.30 -2.48 -12.55
CA PHE A 212 21.27 -2.03 -11.54
C PHE A 212 21.49 -0.53 -11.65
N PRO A 213 21.76 0.15 -10.52
CA PRO A 213 22.16 1.55 -10.53
C PRO A 213 23.41 1.77 -11.39
N THR A 214 23.32 2.72 -12.31
CA THR A 214 24.44 3.09 -13.21
C THR A 214 24.92 4.51 -12.99
N LYS A 215 24.04 5.45 -12.64
CA LYS A 215 24.37 6.85 -12.40
C LYS A 215 24.76 7.05 -10.93
N LYS A 216 26.06 7.28 -10.68
CA LYS A 216 26.60 7.49 -9.34
C LYS A 216 26.06 8.78 -8.73
N ILE A 217 25.77 8.80 -7.42
CA ILE A 217 25.51 9.99 -6.63
C ILE A 217 26.85 10.47 -6.09
N GLY A 218 27.30 11.65 -6.55
CA GLY A 218 28.50 12.32 -6.10
C GLY A 218 28.28 13.04 -4.79
N PHE A 219 29.33 13.19 -3.96
CA PHE A 219 29.30 13.95 -2.73
C PHE A 219 30.23 15.17 -2.86
N ALA A 220 29.69 16.34 -2.58
CA ALA A 220 30.44 17.60 -2.63
C ALA A 220 31.18 17.89 -1.29
N SER A 221 30.69 17.33 -0.20
CA SER A 221 31.22 17.55 1.13
C SER A 221 32.66 17.06 1.30
N LYS A 222 33.42 17.81 2.11
CA LYS A 222 34.79 17.46 2.51
C LYS A 222 34.87 16.54 3.73
N SER A 223 33.72 16.09 4.27
CA SER A 223 33.65 15.16 5.41
C SER A 223 34.48 13.91 5.17
N SER A 224 35.22 13.46 6.19
CA SER A 224 36.01 12.22 6.13
C SER A 224 35.10 11.00 5.97
N THR A 225 33.93 11.00 6.62
CA THR A 225 32.90 9.97 6.52
C THR A 225 32.40 9.81 5.08
N LEU A 226 31.95 10.90 4.45
CA LEU A 226 31.42 10.88 3.08
C LEU A 226 32.50 10.52 2.04
N LYS A 227 33.74 11.00 2.21
CA LYS A 227 34.86 10.58 1.36
C LYS A 227 35.11 9.07 1.46
N THR A 228 35.03 8.53 2.68
CA THR A 228 35.19 7.09 2.89
C THR A 228 34.06 6.31 2.25
N ILE A 229 32.80 6.74 2.41
CA ILE A 229 31.64 6.12 1.74
C ILE A 229 31.82 6.16 0.22
N ALA A 230 32.19 7.31 -0.35
CA ALA A 230 32.37 7.49 -1.79
C ALA A 230 33.42 6.55 -2.39
N SER A 231 34.43 6.14 -1.58
CA SER A 231 35.51 5.25 -2.01
C SER A 231 35.23 3.77 -1.76
N SER A 232 34.61 3.42 -0.60
CA SER A 232 34.43 2.01 -0.19
C SER A 232 33.05 1.45 -0.51
N ALA A 233 32.01 2.29 -0.50
CA ALA A 233 30.62 1.91 -0.73
C ALA A 233 29.89 2.95 -1.58
N PRO A 234 30.37 3.27 -2.80
CA PRO A 234 29.70 4.21 -3.68
C PRO A 234 28.31 3.66 -4.07
N PHE A 235 27.33 4.56 -4.21
CA PHE A 235 26.00 4.14 -4.65
C PHE A 235 25.44 5.13 -5.68
N GLY A 236 24.42 4.71 -6.37
CA GLY A 236 23.81 5.48 -7.44
C GLY A 236 22.30 5.58 -7.30
N ARG A 237 21.68 6.24 -8.27
CA ARG A 237 20.23 6.39 -8.36
C ARG A 237 19.56 5.02 -8.48
N GLY A 238 18.59 4.76 -7.62
CA GLY A 238 17.90 3.47 -7.55
C GLY A 238 18.56 2.44 -6.63
N SER A 239 19.57 2.84 -5.85
CA SER A 239 20.24 1.97 -4.89
C SER A 239 19.39 1.67 -3.67
N ARG A 240 19.57 0.46 -3.13
CA ARG A 240 19.11 0.01 -1.82
C ARG A 240 20.27 0.11 -0.85
N VAL A 241 20.26 1.11 0.02
CA VAL A 241 21.39 1.43 0.88
C VAL A 241 21.01 1.23 2.35
N SER A 242 21.75 0.38 3.06
CA SER A 242 21.65 0.28 4.51
C SER A 242 22.88 0.88 5.19
N VAL A 243 22.65 1.83 6.10
CA VAL A 243 23.63 2.37 7.04
C VAL A 243 23.57 1.52 8.30
N VAL A 244 24.52 0.60 8.43
CA VAL A 244 24.54 -0.42 9.46
C VAL A 244 25.53 -0.07 10.56
N GLY A 245 25.10 -0.16 11.82
CA GLY A 245 26.02 0.07 12.91
C GLY A 245 25.38 -0.16 14.29
N PRO A 246 26.22 -0.39 15.31
CA PRO A 246 25.75 -0.57 16.68
C PRO A 246 25.25 0.75 17.28
N PHE A 247 24.80 0.71 18.53
CA PHE A 247 24.46 1.90 19.29
C PHE A 247 25.64 2.89 19.32
N ALA A 248 25.35 4.18 19.24
CA ALA A 248 26.32 5.28 19.23
C ALA A 248 27.36 5.26 18.08
N SER A 249 27.06 4.58 16.96
CA SER A 249 27.91 4.60 15.77
C SER A 249 27.71 5.81 14.85
N GLY A 250 26.71 6.66 15.12
CA GLY A 250 26.39 7.85 14.32
C GLY A 250 25.54 7.57 13.07
N ARG A 251 24.64 6.58 13.12
CA ARG A 251 23.75 6.24 11.99
C ARG A 251 22.90 7.42 11.55
N SER A 252 22.13 8.04 12.46
CA SER A 252 21.29 9.21 12.17
C SER A 252 22.13 10.40 11.67
N THR A 253 23.33 10.61 12.23
CA THR A 253 24.26 11.64 11.74
C THR A 253 24.68 11.35 10.31
N THR A 254 25.04 10.11 9.99
CA THR A 254 25.40 9.70 8.61
C THR A 254 24.22 9.87 7.66
N LEU A 255 22.99 9.54 8.09
CA LEU A 255 21.79 9.76 7.25
C LEU A 255 21.57 11.24 6.97
N ARG A 256 21.71 12.13 7.95
CA ARG A 256 21.60 13.59 7.75
C ARG A 256 22.67 14.10 6.76
N MET A 257 23.90 13.61 6.86
CA MET A 257 24.97 13.96 5.92
C MET A 257 24.64 13.48 4.49
N LEU A 258 24.15 12.26 4.33
CA LEU A 258 23.74 11.74 3.03
C LEU A 258 22.50 12.46 2.47
N ALA A 259 21.55 12.82 3.33
CA ALA A 259 20.37 13.60 2.94
C ALA A 259 20.78 14.98 2.41
N ALA A 260 21.76 15.63 3.03
CA ALA A 260 22.28 16.93 2.56
C ALA A 260 22.91 16.82 1.16
N GLU A 261 23.65 15.76 0.89
CA GLU A 261 24.22 15.52 -0.44
C GLU A 261 23.13 15.22 -1.49
N LEU A 262 22.09 14.46 -1.11
CA LEU A 262 20.96 14.17 -1.98
C LEU A 262 20.13 15.42 -2.30
N ALA A 263 19.89 16.26 -1.31
CA ALA A 263 19.15 17.52 -1.48
C ALA A 263 19.87 18.53 -2.38
N ALA A 264 21.19 18.43 -2.49
CA ALA A 264 22.00 19.25 -3.39
C ALA A 264 21.91 18.80 -4.86
N VAL A 265 21.30 17.66 -5.15
CA VAL A 265 21.09 17.16 -6.52
C VAL A 265 19.75 17.65 -7.02
N GLU A 266 19.73 18.61 -7.94
CA GLU A 266 18.52 19.34 -8.40
C GLU A 266 17.36 18.47 -8.90
N ASP A 267 17.63 17.30 -9.48
CA ASP A 267 16.64 16.41 -10.09
C ASP A 267 16.22 15.24 -9.18
N ILE A 268 16.57 15.27 -7.89
CA ILE A 268 16.14 14.25 -6.92
C ILE A 268 15.15 14.86 -5.94
N GLU A 269 13.93 14.34 -5.93
CA GLU A 269 12.93 14.65 -4.92
C GLU A 269 13.23 13.81 -3.65
N LEU A 270 13.69 14.49 -2.58
CA LEU A 270 14.07 13.88 -1.32
C LEU A 270 12.91 13.89 -0.33
N SER A 271 12.65 12.74 0.28
CA SER A 271 11.73 12.58 1.42
C SER A 271 12.44 11.94 2.59
N VAL A 272 12.24 12.50 3.80
CA VAL A 272 12.82 11.98 5.06
C VAL A 272 11.69 11.44 5.92
N VAL A 273 11.86 10.22 6.44
CA VAL A 273 10.93 9.57 7.36
C VAL A 273 11.67 9.21 8.64
N LEU A 274 11.16 9.67 9.76
CA LEU A 274 11.65 9.29 11.08
C LEU A 274 10.73 8.22 11.65
N ALA A 275 11.26 7.02 11.90
CA ALA A 275 10.51 5.88 12.40
C ALA A 275 11.26 5.24 13.58
N GLY A 276 10.59 5.14 14.74
CA GLY A 276 11.19 4.62 15.96
C GLY A 276 12.28 5.50 16.55
N VAL A 277 12.25 6.81 16.25
CA VAL A 277 13.27 7.78 16.71
C VAL A 277 12.94 8.34 18.09
N ARG A 278 13.95 8.84 18.77
CA ARG A 278 13.76 9.62 19.99
C ARG A 278 13.12 10.97 19.66
N PRO A 279 12.28 11.52 20.53
CA PRO A 279 11.62 12.81 20.28
C PRO A 279 12.59 13.96 19.94
N GLU A 280 13.75 13.98 20.56
CA GLU A 280 14.80 14.99 20.35
C GLU A 280 15.44 14.91 18.95
N GLU A 281 15.48 13.75 18.32
CA GLU A 281 16.13 13.56 17.00
C GLU A 281 15.42 14.34 15.89
N ARG A 282 14.10 14.58 16.02
CA ARG A 282 13.38 15.46 15.10
C ARG A 282 13.99 16.86 15.03
N ALA A 283 14.33 17.44 16.19
CA ALA A 283 14.92 18.79 16.25
C ALA A 283 16.26 18.84 15.51
N GLU A 284 17.06 17.77 15.58
CA GLU A 284 18.33 17.68 14.86
C GLU A 284 18.14 17.61 13.33
N TRP A 285 17.09 16.92 12.84
CA TRP A 285 16.75 16.90 11.42
C TRP A 285 16.28 18.27 10.94
N VAL A 286 15.42 18.94 11.70
CA VAL A 286 14.95 20.30 11.38
C VAL A 286 16.12 21.29 11.40
N ALA A 287 17.02 21.21 12.39
CA ALA A 287 18.22 22.04 12.45
C ALA A 287 19.18 21.80 11.27
N ALA A 288 19.17 20.59 10.70
CA ALA A 288 19.92 20.25 9.49
C ALA A 288 19.22 20.72 8.19
N GLY A 289 18.05 21.38 8.28
CA GLY A 289 17.32 21.94 7.15
C GLY A 289 16.28 20.98 6.52
N PHE A 290 15.95 19.89 7.21
CA PHE A 290 14.96 18.91 6.70
C PHE A 290 13.69 18.93 7.53
N GLU A 291 12.53 19.14 6.89
CA GLU A 291 11.23 18.85 7.50
C GLU A 291 10.83 17.41 7.15
N PRO A 292 10.77 16.48 8.12
CA PRO A 292 10.42 15.10 7.84
C PRO A 292 8.98 14.97 7.34
N ALA A 293 8.78 14.15 6.30
CA ALA A 293 7.46 13.85 5.74
C ALA A 293 6.57 13.06 6.72
N ALA A 294 7.19 12.32 7.64
CA ALA A 294 6.51 11.64 8.75
C ALA A 294 7.46 11.47 9.95
N VAL A 295 6.89 11.54 11.14
CA VAL A 295 7.60 11.33 12.41
C VAL A 295 6.82 10.37 13.28
N GLU A 296 7.38 9.20 13.49
CA GLU A 296 6.89 8.18 14.42
C GLU A 296 7.95 7.95 15.48
N THR A 297 7.62 8.25 16.73
CA THR A 297 8.58 8.11 17.84
C THR A 297 8.70 6.67 18.32
N LEU A 298 9.62 6.40 19.25
CA LEU A 298 9.78 5.10 19.93
C LEU A 298 8.48 4.56 20.55
N ALA A 299 7.53 5.43 20.90
CA ALA A 299 6.28 5.04 21.50
C ALA A 299 5.25 4.57 20.45
N ALA A 300 5.48 4.82 19.17
CA ALA A 300 4.60 4.38 18.11
C ALA A 300 4.73 2.87 17.86
N SER A 301 3.62 2.22 17.52
CA SER A 301 3.65 0.81 17.15
C SER A 301 4.45 0.57 15.86
N ALA A 302 5.04 -0.63 15.72
CA ALA A 302 5.73 -1.03 14.49
C ALA A 302 4.83 -0.89 13.24
N ASP A 303 3.54 -1.16 13.38
CA ASP A 303 2.56 -1.00 12.30
C ASP A 303 2.36 0.48 11.89
N SER A 304 2.33 1.42 12.86
CA SER A 304 2.28 2.86 12.57
C SER A 304 3.55 3.32 11.85
N GLN A 305 4.71 2.91 12.33
CA GLN A 305 6.00 3.20 11.70
C GLN A 305 6.06 2.65 10.25
N ALA A 306 5.65 1.39 10.05
CA ALA A 306 5.60 0.78 8.72
C ALA A 306 4.66 1.54 7.77
N LYS A 307 3.47 1.95 8.23
CA LYS A 307 2.52 2.75 7.44
C LYS A 307 3.06 4.12 7.07
N ALA A 308 3.81 4.77 7.96
CA ALA A 308 4.46 6.05 7.67
C ALA A 308 5.51 5.91 6.55
N ILE A 309 6.34 4.87 6.64
CA ILE A 309 7.33 4.53 5.61
C ILE A 309 6.66 4.18 4.29
N ASP A 310 5.63 3.34 4.29
CA ASP A 310 4.90 2.95 3.08
C ASP A 310 4.32 4.17 2.35
N ARG A 311 3.75 5.14 3.08
CA ARG A 311 3.21 6.38 2.49
C ARG A 311 4.29 7.19 1.76
N ALA A 312 5.46 7.35 2.36
CA ALA A 312 6.57 8.07 1.73
C ALA A 312 7.12 7.33 0.50
N ILE A 313 7.30 6.01 0.60
CA ILE A 313 7.72 5.17 -0.52
C ILE A 313 6.70 5.22 -1.67
N ASP A 314 5.42 5.18 -1.37
CA ASP A 314 4.38 5.26 -2.39
C ASP A 314 4.34 6.62 -3.09
N ALA A 315 4.60 7.72 -2.38
CA ALA A 315 4.75 9.04 -3.00
C ALA A 315 5.96 9.04 -3.94
N ALA A 316 7.10 8.54 -3.49
CA ALA A 316 8.33 8.44 -4.27
C ALA A 316 8.18 7.52 -5.51
N ARG A 317 7.43 6.42 -5.41
CA ARG A 317 7.09 5.54 -6.54
C ARG A 317 6.31 6.26 -7.63
N LYS A 318 5.40 7.18 -7.27
CA LYS A 318 4.65 7.99 -8.24
C LYS A 318 5.57 8.89 -9.04
N VAL A 319 6.54 9.55 -8.39
CA VAL A 319 7.56 10.38 -9.05
C VAL A 319 8.36 9.54 -10.05
N THR A 320 8.83 8.38 -9.59
CA THR A 320 9.64 7.48 -10.42
C THR A 320 8.84 6.90 -11.60
N ALA A 321 7.57 6.57 -11.40
CA ALA A 321 6.71 6.05 -12.48
C ALA A 321 6.48 7.08 -13.59
N LYS A 322 6.61 8.37 -13.28
CA LYS A 322 6.54 9.50 -14.24
C LYS A 322 7.90 9.83 -14.86
N GLY A 323 8.93 9.04 -14.63
CA GLY A 323 10.28 9.28 -15.15
C GLY A 323 11.16 10.17 -14.28
N GLY A 324 10.66 10.65 -13.13
CA GLY A 324 11.45 11.45 -12.18
C GLY A 324 12.38 10.61 -11.31
N HIS A 325 13.23 11.29 -10.54
CA HIS A 325 14.15 10.68 -9.59
C HIS A 325 13.73 11.03 -8.16
N SER A 326 13.61 10.03 -7.32
CA SER A 326 13.25 10.20 -5.90
C SER A 326 14.22 9.49 -4.98
N ALA A 327 14.36 10.01 -3.78
CA ALA A 327 15.11 9.39 -2.70
C ALA A 327 14.28 9.41 -1.40
N VAL A 328 14.26 8.29 -0.68
CA VAL A 328 13.65 8.19 0.64
C VAL A 328 14.72 7.83 1.65
N VAL A 329 14.89 8.68 2.66
CA VAL A 329 15.81 8.45 3.79
C VAL A 329 14.97 8.06 5.00
N ILE A 330 15.28 6.90 5.61
CA ILE A 330 14.51 6.31 6.71
C ILE A 330 15.39 6.14 7.94
N ASP A 331 15.05 6.80 9.01
CA ASP A 331 15.72 6.70 10.30
C ASP A 331 14.69 6.22 11.35
N SER A 332 14.57 4.93 11.71
CA SER A 332 15.32 3.75 11.28
C SER A 332 14.37 2.60 10.86
N LEU A 333 14.91 1.39 10.58
CA LEU A 333 14.13 0.15 10.33
C LEU A 333 14.21 -0.84 11.50
N ASP A 334 14.81 -0.44 12.63
CA ASP A 334 15.15 -1.36 13.72
C ASP A 334 13.96 -1.95 14.47
N ASP A 335 12.84 -1.24 14.52
CA ASP A 335 11.65 -1.64 15.26
C ASP A 335 10.59 -2.30 14.37
N LEU A 336 10.87 -2.42 13.07
CA LEU A 336 10.00 -3.11 12.12
C LEU A 336 10.24 -4.62 12.14
N ASP A 337 9.20 -5.38 11.81
CA ASP A 337 9.37 -6.79 11.47
C ASP A 337 10.23 -6.96 10.20
N ALA A 338 10.85 -8.13 10.05
CA ALA A 338 11.76 -8.40 8.93
C ALA A 338 11.09 -8.31 7.55
N GLY A 339 9.78 -8.54 7.46
CA GLY A 339 9.01 -8.42 6.22
C GLY A 339 8.83 -6.96 5.82
N SER A 340 8.39 -6.12 6.75
CA SER A 340 8.20 -4.68 6.57
C SER A 340 9.52 -3.96 6.27
N ALA A 341 10.58 -4.26 7.01
CA ALA A 341 11.92 -3.71 6.76
C ALA A 341 12.43 -4.07 5.36
N ARG A 342 12.27 -5.34 4.94
CA ARG A 342 12.67 -5.80 3.61
C ARG A 342 11.82 -5.17 2.51
N LYS A 343 10.52 -4.98 2.73
CA LYS A 343 9.61 -4.28 1.81
C LYS A 343 10.05 -2.83 1.59
N ALA A 344 10.44 -2.13 2.66
CA ALA A 344 10.92 -0.75 2.60
C ALA A 344 12.20 -0.62 1.76
N ILE A 345 13.25 -1.38 2.08
CA ILE A 345 14.51 -1.38 1.32
C ILE A 345 14.28 -1.89 -0.11
N GLY A 346 13.48 -2.94 -0.29
CA GLY A 346 13.18 -3.55 -1.58
C GLY A 346 12.39 -2.66 -2.55
N ALA A 347 11.83 -1.55 -2.06
CA ALA A 347 11.11 -0.59 -2.89
C ALA A 347 12.02 0.16 -3.87
N ALA A 348 13.30 0.34 -3.55
CA ALA A 348 14.25 1.06 -4.41
C ALA A 348 14.46 0.34 -5.75
N ARG A 349 14.48 1.14 -6.83
CA ARG A 349 14.60 0.65 -8.20
C ARG A 349 15.22 1.70 -9.10
N SER A 350 16.15 1.28 -9.95
CA SER A 350 16.59 2.03 -11.12
C SER A 350 15.80 1.53 -12.32
N VAL A 351 15.12 2.44 -13.03
CA VAL A 351 14.34 2.12 -14.23
C VAL A 351 15.14 2.57 -15.44
N PRO A 352 15.64 1.64 -16.28
CA PRO A 352 16.44 1.99 -17.46
C PRO A 352 15.69 2.95 -18.39
N GLY A 353 16.32 4.04 -18.78
CA GLY A 353 15.73 5.05 -19.68
C GLY A 353 14.61 5.91 -19.07
N ALA A 354 14.33 5.78 -17.78
CA ALA A 354 13.31 6.53 -17.07
C ALA A 354 13.81 7.01 -15.69
N GLY A 355 12.97 6.95 -14.66
CA GLY A 355 13.26 7.45 -13.32
C GLY A 355 13.99 6.47 -12.39
N SER A 356 14.14 6.86 -11.15
CA SER A 356 14.71 6.01 -10.11
C SER A 356 14.13 6.32 -8.74
N LEU A 357 13.98 5.29 -7.91
CA LEU A 357 13.71 5.40 -6.48
C LEU A 357 14.91 4.86 -5.70
N THR A 358 15.59 5.73 -4.97
CA THR A 358 16.68 5.37 -4.06
C THR A 358 16.14 5.27 -2.64
N VAL A 359 16.49 4.22 -1.89
CA VAL A 359 16.14 4.11 -0.47
C VAL A 359 17.41 3.97 0.34
N ILE A 360 17.55 4.82 1.34
CA ILE A 360 18.67 4.82 2.30
C ILE A 360 18.08 4.70 3.70
N ALA A 361 18.46 3.66 4.44
CA ALA A 361 17.89 3.44 5.77
C ALA A 361 18.95 3.08 6.80
N ALA A 362 18.72 3.48 8.05
CA ALA A 362 19.53 3.02 9.18
C ALA A 362 19.00 1.70 9.72
N SER A 363 19.91 0.78 10.09
CA SER A 363 19.59 -0.48 10.74
C SER A 363 20.75 -0.96 11.63
N ARG A 364 20.44 -1.84 12.61
CA ARG A 364 21.47 -2.49 13.44
C ARG A 364 22.22 -3.57 12.69
N ALA A 365 21.57 -4.21 11.74
CA ALA A 365 22.10 -5.29 10.93
C ALA A 365 21.59 -5.18 9.47
N PRO A 366 22.25 -5.82 8.50
CA PRO A 366 21.72 -5.91 7.14
C PRO A 366 20.31 -6.48 7.11
N ILE A 367 19.45 -5.88 6.29
CA ILE A 367 18.05 -6.29 6.11
C ILE A 367 17.93 -7.45 5.11
N GLY A 368 18.82 -7.49 4.13
CA GLY A 368 18.81 -8.42 3.00
C GLY A 368 18.23 -7.80 1.72
N GLY A 369 18.98 -7.93 0.63
CA GLY A 369 18.61 -7.40 -0.69
C GLY A 369 19.18 -6.01 -1.01
N GLU A 370 20.04 -5.47 -0.17
CA GLU A 370 20.75 -4.21 -0.42
C GLU A 370 21.69 -4.31 -1.63
N THR A 371 21.82 -3.19 -2.34
CA THR A 371 22.89 -3.00 -3.32
C THR A 371 24.12 -2.42 -2.65
N THR A 372 23.97 -1.72 -1.53
CA THR A 372 25.07 -1.04 -0.83
C THR A 372 24.91 -1.18 0.67
N LEU A 373 25.97 -1.60 1.33
CA LEU A 373 26.10 -1.66 2.79
C LEU A 373 27.19 -0.69 3.23
N ILE A 374 26.82 0.23 4.12
CA ILE A 374 27.71 1.17 4.78
C ILE A 374 27.78 0.77 6.25
N TYR A 375 28.89 0.20 6.68
CA TYR A 375 29.09 -0.18 8.07
C TYR A 375 29.77 0.93 8.85
N LEU A 376 29.20 1.26 9.99
CA LEU A 376 29.76 2.22 10.94
C LEU A 376 30.38 1.50 12.14
N VAL A 377 31.44 2.09 12.67
CA VAL A 377 32.12 1.60 13.88
C VAL A 377 31.58 2.33 15.10
N SER A 378 31.42 1.63 16.22
CA SER A 378 31.08 2.27 17.49
C SER A 378 32.13 3.33 17.85
N GLN A 379 31.68 4.47 18.32
CA GLN A 379 32.60 5.52 18.80
C GLN A 379 32.70 5.46 20.33
N ASP A 380 33.90 5.34 20.83
CA ASP A 380 34.14 5.35 22.27
C ASP A 380 33.91 6.74 22.88
N GLY A 381 33.31 6.78 24.07
CA GLY A 381 33.21 8.00 24.89
C GLY A 381 32.01 8.90 24.62
N GLY A 382 31.01 8.50 23.82
CA GLY A 382 29.73 9.24 23.69
C GLY A 382 29.82 10.60 22.99
N LYS A 383 30.97 11.02 22.49
CA LYS A 383 31.11 12.17 21.60
C LYS A 383 30.83 11.71 20.17
N ILE A 384 29.67 12.09 19.66
CA ILE A 384 29.35 11.88 18.25
C ILE A 384 30.13 12.94 17.45
N GLY A 385 31.35 12.57 17.03
CA GLY A 385 32.11 13.30 16.01
C GLY A 385 31.65 12.86 14.59
N ASP A 386 32.52 13.03 13.60
CA ASP A 386 32.34 12.46 12.28
C ASP A 386 32.22 10.91 12.39
N PRO A 387 31.11 10.29 11.96
CA PRO A 387 30.95 8.84 12.05
C PRO A 387 32.09 8.10 11.34
N ALA A 388 32.64 7.08 11.96
CA ALA A 388 33.72 6.28 11.40
C ALA A 388 33.15 5.12 10.57
N VAL A 389 33.57 5.01 9.30
CA VAL A 389 33.15 3.95 8.38
C VAL A 389 34.14 2.79 8.40
N ASP A 390 33.61 1.58 8.62
CA ASP A 390 34.38 0.33 8.44
C ASP A 390 34.55 0.05 6.94
N LYS A 391 35.69 0.44 6.39
CA LYS A 391 36.00 0.26 4.97
C LYS A 391 36.01 -1.20 4.51
N ALA A 392 36.40 -2.11 5.40
CA ALA A 392 36.54 -3.53 5.07
C ALA A 392 35.17 -4.20 4.91
N LYS A 393 34.19 -3.80 5.72
CA LYS A 393 32.83 -4.35 5.66
C LYS A 393 31.91 -3.59 4.71
N SER A 394 32.19 -2.29 4.45
CA SER A 394 31.38 -1.47 3.56
C SER A 394 31.64 -1.83 2.09
N LYS A 395 30.55 -2.06 1.34
CA LYS A 395 30.67 -2.54 -0.04
C LYS A 395 29.42 -2.22 -0.85
N THR A 396 29.60 -2.15 -2.17
CA THR A 396 28.53 -1.99 -3.15
C THR A 396 28.56 -3.13 -4.14
N LEU A 397 27.39 -3.75 -4.36
CA LEU A 397 27.19 -4.76 -5.38
C LEU A 397 27.31 -4.14 -6.78
N ARG A 398 28.17 -4.71 -7.63
CA ARG A 398 28.43 -4.22 -8.99
C ARG A 398 28.79 -2.74 -9.06
N SER A 399 29.64 -2.28 -8.18
CA SER A 399 30.15 -0.88 -8.17
C SER A 399 30.82 -0.48 -9.49
N ASN A 400 31.29 -1.46 -10.27
CA ASN A 400 31.88 -1.26 -11.61
C ASN A 400 30.86 -0.73 -12.64
N LEU A 401 29.56 -0.83 -12.39
CA LEU A 401 28.52 -0.28 -13.28
C LEU A 401 28.22 1.18 -13.01
N LEU A 402 28.69 1.72 -11.88
CA LEU A 402 28.46 3.12 -11.51
C LEU A 402 29.39 4.03 -12.30
N SER A 403 28.83 4.81 -13.21
CA SER A 403 29.53 5.90 -13.93
C SER A 403 29.25 7.25 -13.27
N ALA A 404 30.15 8.18 -13.46
CA ALA A 404 30.03 9.54 -12.92
C ALA A 404 28.86 10.31 -13.54
#